data_78559d4cd5fc1131941343ae4cd87d23
#
_entry.id   78559d4cd5fc1131941343ae4cd87d23
#
_cell.length_a   1.000
_cell.length_b   1.000
_cell.length_c   1.000
_cell.angle_alpha   90.00
_cell.angle_beta   90.00
_cell.angle_gamma   90.00
#
_symmetry.space_group_name_H-M   'P 1'
#
loop_
_entity.id
_entity.type
_entity.pdbx_description
1 polymer ?
#
loop_
_entity_poly.entity_id
_entity_poly.type
_entity_poly.pdbx_seq_one_letter_code
_entity_poly.pdbx_strand_id
1 'polypeptide(L)'
;MFHPSPPVTLTDPKALADLYRRIARTCAALDVEQPAGVPDPATWAIAPRHDDDRLLFEELCFHMFAAGFSREVVRQKWPATREAFAGFDIPTLAGWPPARLQPLFEDRRLIRNRRKIEAVVHNAGVVQALAIEHGSFAAWLHGYPADQLHRLHRELARRFASVGPSAGEWFLLTSGFPYYFRTDHAQRLLRRLGLLSARPRPDDFDTVMQALHAATGVSRWAISAQMFRFASGFRLREGICQEAPRCPKCPLWDHCDHFNQSDTL
;
A
#
# COMPACT_ATOMS: atom_id res chain seq x y z
N MET A 1 -4.16 41.23 3.32
CA MET A 1 -5.25 40.53 2.63
C MET A 1 -4.64 39.27 1.99
N PHE A 2 -5.04 38.11 2.44
CA PHE A 2 -4.67 36.84 1.81
C PHE A 2 -5.55 36.70 0.56
N HIS A 3 -4.93 36.70 -0.62
CA HIS A 3 -5.66 36.36 -1.85
C HIS A 3 -5.49 34.85 -2.10
N PRO A 4 -6.59 34.09 -2.12
CA PRO A 4 -6.52 32.68 -2.49
C PRO A 4 -6.04 32.58 -3.95
N SER A 5 -5.13 31.64 -4.19
CA SER A 5 -4.76 31.27 -5.55
C SER A 5 -5.93 30.52 -6.22
N PRO A 6 -6.02 30.50 -7.54
CA PRO A 6 -7.05 29.72 -8.23
C PRO A 6 -6.94 28.25 -7.82
N PRO A 7 -8.07 27.51 -7.79
CA PRO A 7 -8.06 26.10 -7.43
C PRO A 7 -7.18 25.29 -8.38
N VAL A 8 -6.39 24.38 -7.83
CA VAL A 8 -5.57 23.45 -8.63
C VAL A 8 -6.50 22.50 -9.36
N THR A 9 -6.33 22.38 -10.67
CA THR A 9 -7.09 21.43 -11.49
C THR A 9 -6.19 20.31 -12.00
N LEU A 10 -6.76 19.14 -12.30
CA LEU A 10 -6.02 18.01 -12.86
C LEU A 10 -5.45 18.30 -14.27
N THR A 11 -5.91 19.35 -14.91
CA THR A 11 -5.48 19.78 -16.24
C THR A 11 -4.35 20.82 -16.21
N ASP A 12 -3.93 21.28 -15.02
CA ASP A 12 -2.81 22.21 -14.87
C ASP A 12 -1.55 21.48 -14.33
N PRO A 13 -0.66 20.98 -15.19
CA PRO A 13 0.52 20.24 -14.77
C PRO A 13 1.52 21.11 -13.97
N LYS A 14 1.56 22.44 -14.20
CA LYS A 14 2.47 23.33 -13.46
C LYS A 14 2.00 23.50 -12.01
N ALA A 15 0.71 23.70 -11.80
CA ALA A 15 0.12 23.79 -10.47
C ALA A 15 0.24 22.48 -9.72
N LEU A 16 0.00 21.33 -10.36
CA LEU A 16 0.18 20.01 -9.77
C LEU A 16 1.64 19.74 -9.36
N ALA A 17 2.60 20.09 -10.21
CA ALA A 17 4.02 19.93 -9.90
C ALA A 17 4.45 20.86 -8.75
N ASP A 18 3.93 22.08 -8.69
CA ASP A 18 4.22 23.01 -7.59
C ASP A 18 3.63 22.52 -6.26
N LEU A 19 2.39 22.09 -6.27
CA LEU A 19 1.71 21.49 -5.11
C LEU A 19 2.51 20.30 -4.56
N TYR A 20 2.93 19.37 -5.40
CA TYR A 20 3.75 18.24 -4.97
C TYR A 20 5.10 18.69 -4.39
N ARG A 21 5.80 19.64 -5.04
CA ARG A 21 7.08 20.17 -4.54
C ARG A 21 6.94 20.80 -3.15
N ARG A 22 5.87 21.53 -2.87
CA ARG A 22 5.60 22.12 -1.56
C ARG A 22 5.38 21.03 -0.50
N ILE A 23 4.63 19.97 -0.82
CA ILE A 23 4.48 18.79 0.05
C ILE A 23 5.84 18.15 0.36
N ALA A 24 6.62 17.84 -0.69
CA ALA A 24 7.90 17.15 -0.54
C ALA A 24 8.92 17.97 0.27
N ARG A 25 9.03 19.27 0.01
CA ARG A 25 9.88 20.18 0.78
C ARG A 25 9.49 20.24 2.24
N THR A 26 8.21 20.30 2.54
CA THR A 26 7.71 20.33 3.91
C THR A 26 8.01 19.03 4.64
N CYS A 27 7.82 17.89 3.99
CA CYS A 27 8.18 16.60 4.54
C CYS A 27 9.69 16.52 4.83
N ALA A 28 10.53 16.99 3.91
CA ALA A 28 11.99 17.01 4.11
C ALA A 28 12.41 17.94 5.28
N ALA A 29 11.77 19.10 5.41
CA ALA A 29 12.07 20.06 6.50
C ALA A 29 11.60 19.56 7.88
N LEU A 30 10.59 18.71 7.93
CA LEU A 30 10.02 18.15 9.16
C LEU A 30 10.51 16.72 9.46
N ASP A 31 11.36 16.16 8.61
CA ASP A 31 11.86 14.79 8.78
C ASP A 31 12.55 14.61 10.13
N VAL A 32 12.37 13.45 10.72
CA VAL A 32 13.11 13.05 11.92
C VAL A 32 14.29 12.18 11.51
N GLU A 33 15.42 12.32 12.17
CA GLU A 33 16.56 11.43 11.99
C GLU A 33 16.09 9.98 12.15
N GLN A 34 16.36 9.19 11.13
CA GLN A 34 15.91 7.80 11.12
C GLN A 34 16.91 6.93 11.86
N PRO A 35 16.44 5.92 12.62
CA PRO A 35 17.31 4.87 13.10
C PRO A 35 18.04 4.23 11.89
N ALA A 36 19.33 3.99 12.03
CA ALA A 36 20.12 3.35 10.99
C ALA A 36 19.43 2.06 10.51
N GLY A 37 19.28 1.91 9.19
CA GLY A 37 18.74 0.70 8.57
C GLY A 37 17.24 0.71 8.25
N VAL A 38 16.51 1.81 8.48
CA VAL A 38 15.11 1.94 8.03
C VAL A 38 15.05 2.84 6.80
N PRO A 39 14.82 2.30 5.58
CA PRO A 39 14.79 3.09 4.36
C PRO A 39 13.68 4.16 4.40
N ASP A 40 13.95 5.32 3.80
CA ASP A 40 12.89 6.30 3.53
C ASP A 40 11.85 5.68 2.58
N PRO A 41 10.56 5.67 2.92
CA PRO A 41 9.52 5.19 2.03
C PRO A 41 9.53 5.84 0.64
N ALA A 42 9.95 7.10 0.54
CA ALA A 42 10.07 7.79 -0.75
C ALA A 42 11.22 7.25 -1.62
N THR A 43 12.22 6.64 -1.01
CA THR A 43 13.38 6.05 -1.72
C THR A 43 13.26 4.54 -1.91
N TRP A 44 12.18 3.92 -1.46
CA TRP A 44 11.98 2.49 -1.67
C TRP A 44 11.95 2.21 -3.17
N ALA A 45 13.02 1.60 -3.64
CA ALA A 45 13.00 1.00 -4.95
C ALA A 45 11.91 -0.07 -4.96
N ILE A 46 11.07 -0.04 -5.99
CA ILE A 46 10.15 -1.15 -6.24
C ILE A 46 11.03 -2.38 -6.40
N ALA A 47 10.77 -3.42 -5.60
CA ALA A 47 11.50 -4.68 -5.71
C ALA A 47 11.45 -5.18 -7.17
N PRO A 48 12.50 -5.83 -7.68
CA PRO A 48 12.43 -6.46 -9.00
C PRO A 48 11.26 -7.44 -9.04
N ARG A 49 10.46 -7.40 -10.10
CA ARG A 49 9.46 -8.43 -10.34
C ARG A 49 10.15 -9.78 -10.52
N HIS A 50 9.55 -10.81 -10.02
CA HIS A 50 9.97 -12.18 -10.29
C HIS A 50 8.77 -13.04 -10.69
N ASP A 51 9.04 -14.14 -11.40
CA ASP A 51 8.03 -15.00 -12.01
C ASP A 51 7.95 -16.37 -11.30
N ASP A 52 8.57 -16.51 -10.14
CA ASP A 52 8.51 -17.74 -9.33
C ASP A 52 7.24 -17.76 -8.50
N ASP A 53 6.28 -18.59 -8.91
CA ASP A 53 4.98 -18.75 -8.26
C ASP A 53 5.10 -19.10 -6.77
N ARG A 54 6.07 -19.93 -6.39
CA ARG A 54 6.31 -20.33 -5.02
C ARG A 54 6.79 -19.14 -4.17
N LEU A 55 7.71 -18.33 -4.68
CA LEU A 55 8.19 -17.15 -3.98
C LEU A 55 7.09 -16.09 -3.86
N LEU A 56 6.30 -15.87 -4.91
CA LEU A 56 5.14 -14.98 -4.88
C LEU A 56 4.09 -15.46 -3.87
N PHE A 57 3.84 -16.76 -3.81
CA PHE A 57 2.91 -17.33 -2.84
C PHE A 57 3.43 -17.22 -1.40
N GLU A 58 4.72 -17.49 -1.19
CA GLU A 58 5.38 -17.31 0.12
C GLU A 58 5.27 -15.85 0.60
N GLU A 59 5.53 -14.89 -0.28
CA GLU A 59 5.42 -13.45 0.01
C GLU A 59 3.98 -13.03 0.35
N LEU A 60 3.00 -13.52 -0.39
CA LEU A 60 1.59 -13.30 -0.08
C LEU A 60 1.23 -13.83 1.33
N CYS A 61 1.70 -15.03 1.65
CA CYS A 61 1.49 -15.63 2.96
C CYS A 61 2.20 -14.84 4.07
N PHE A 62 3.43 -14.35 3.83
CA PHE A 62 4.14 -13.50 4.77
C PHE A 62 3.30 -12.26 5.14
N HIS A 63 2.80 -11.54 4.17
CA HIS A 63 1.98 -10.34 4.41
C HIS A 63 0.61 -10.67 5.02
N MET A 64 0.04 -11.80 4.67
CA MET A 64 -1.15 -12.32 5.33
C MET A 64 -0.89 -12.55 6.84
N PHE A 65 0.22 -13.18 7.21
CA PHE A 65 0.58 -13.38 8.62
C PHE A 65 0.93 -12.05 9.31
N ALA A 66 1.59 -11.13 8.62
CA ALA A 66 1.99 -9.83 9.16
C ALA A 66 0.80 -8.88 9.43
N ALA A 67 -0.34 -9.08 8.77
CA ALA A 67 -1.52 -8.26 9.02
C ALA A 67 -2.01 -8.41 10.47
N GLY A 68 -1.98 -7.31 11.24
CA GLY A 68 -2.36 -7.28 12.65
C GLY A 68 -1.30 -7.80 13.62
N PHE A 69 -0.06 -8.04 13.16
CA PHE A 69 1.08 -8.44 13.99
C PHE A 69 2.30 -7.56 13.73
N SER A 70 3.25 -7.56 14.67
CA SER A 70 4.56 -6.97 14.42
C SER A 70 5.28 -7.72 13.31
N ARG A 71 5.71 -7.01 12.27
CA ARG A 71 6.49 -7.61 11.16
C ARG A 71 7.78 -8.24 11.64
N GLU A 72 8.40 -7.67 12.67
CA GLU A 72 9.62 -8.20 13.25
C GLU A 72 9.36 -9.58 13.88
N VAL A 73 8.29 -9.73 14.64
CA VAL A 73 7.90 -11.03 15.21
C VAL A 73 7.60 -12.06 14.11
N VAL A 74 6.96 -11.62 13.01
CA VAL A 74 6.70 -12.52 11.88
C VAL A 74 8.01 -12.97 11.23
N ARG A 75 8.97 -12.05 10.98
CA ARG A 75 10.27 -12.39 10.40
C ARG A 75 11.05 -13.38 11.26
N GLN A 76 11.07 -13.18 12.57
CA GLN A 76 11.76 -14.09 13.50
C GLN A 76 11.18 -15.51 13.45
N LYS A 77 9.87 -15.64 13.26
CA LYS A 77 9.19 -16.94 13.17
C LYS A 77 9.13 -17.51 11.74
N TRP A 78 9.53 -16.74 10.73
CA TRP A 78 9.35 -17.13 9.33
C TRP A 78 10.15 -18.38 8.92
N PRO A 79 11.39 -18.61 9.36
CA PRO A 79 12.11 -19.85 9.02
C PRO A 79 11.36 -21.11 9.48
N ALA A 80 10.83 -21.11 10.70
CA ALA A 80 10.01 -22.21 11.21
C ALA A 80 8.66 -22.33 10.48
N THR A 81 8.07 -21.21 10.09
CA THR A 81 6.84 -21.19 9.29
C THR A 81 7.10 -21.81 7.90
N ARG A 82 8.20 -21.45 7.25
CA ARG A 82 8.60 -22.03 5.97
C ARG A 82 8.80 -23.53 6.04
N GLU A 83 9.49 -24.01 7.08
CA GLU A 83 9.67 -25.45 7.34
C GLU A 83 8.31 -26.15 7.53
N ALA A 84 7.47 -25.61 8.40
CA ALA A 84 6.17 -26.17 8.75
C ALA A 84 5.22 -26.28 7.56
N PHE A 85 5.31 -25.35 6.58
CA PHE A 85 4.51 -25.32 5.36
C PHE A 85 5.26 -25.85 4.13
N ALA A 86 6.15 -26.84 4.30
CA ALA A 86 6.85 -27.53 3.21
C ALA A 86 7.54 -26.59 2.21
N GLY A 87 8.16 -25.50 2.70
CA GLY A 87 8.82 -24.50 1.87
C GLY A 87 7.89 -23.71 0.94
N PHE A 88 6.60 -23.70 1.23
CA PHE A 88 5.53 -23.12 0.39
C PHE A 88 5.40 -23.77 -1.00
N ASP A 89 5.71 -25.08 -1.08
CA ASP A 89 5.46 -25.85 -2.30
C ASP A 89 3.95 -25.95 -2.56
N ILE A 90 3.51 -25.31 -3.63
CA ILE A 90 2.07 -25.11 -3.92
C ILE A 90 1.34 -26.44 -4.13
N PRO A 91 1.82 -27.37 -4.98
CA PRO A 91 1.13 -28.65 -5.18
C PRO A 91 1.02 -29.47 -3.88
N THR A 92 2.08 -29.51 -3.11
CA THR A 92 2.10 -30.21 -1.81
C THR A 92 1.06 -29.63 -0.87
N LEU A 93 1.03 -28.29 -0.70
CA LEU A 93 0.10 -27.63 0.21
C LEU A 93 -1.35 -27.76 -0.24
N ALA A 94 -1.62 -27.61 -1.53
CA ALA A 94 -2.97 -27.75 -2.07
C ALA A 94 -3.55 -29.17 -1.84
N GLY A 95 -2.68 -30.18 -1.73
CA GLY A 95 -3.08 -31.56 -1.44
C GLY A 95 -3.18 -31.92 0.05
N TRP A 96 -2.91 -31.00 0.98
CA TRP A 96 -2.92 -31.32 2.41
C TRP A 96 -4.35 -31.58 2.94
N PRO A 97 -4.57 -32.71 3.61
CA PRO A 97 -5.83 -32.94 4.31
C PRO A 97 -5.91 -32.07 5.58
N PRO A 98 -7.12 -31.71 6.06
CA PRO A 98 -7.30 -30.88 7.25
C PRO A 98 -6.57 -31.41 8.50
N ALA A 99 -6.46 -32.75 8.64
CA ALA A 99 -5.75 -33.37 9.76
C ALA A 99 -4.26 -32.99 9.83
N ARG A 100 -3.63 -32.65 8.68
CA ARG A 100 -2.25 -32.21 8.61
C ARG A 100 -1.98 -30.87 9.31
N LEU A 101 -3.03 -30.05 9.49
CA LEU A 101 -2.94 -28.74 10.14
C LEU A 101 -3.01 -28.82 11.68
N GLN A 102 -3.52 -29.91 12.25
CA GLN A 102 -3.71 -30.01 13.70
C GLN A 102 -2.44 -29.75 14.51
N PRO A 103 -1.27 -30.36 14.19
CA PRO A 103 -0.04 -30.08 14.91
C PRO A 103 0.41 -28.62 14.82
N LEU A 104 0.10 -27.91 13.71
CA LEU A 104 0.52 -26.53 13.46
C LEU A 104 -0.22 -25.52 14.35
N PHE A 105 -1.42 -25.84 14.79
CA PHE A 105 -2.19 -24.96 15.69
C PHE A 105 -1.55 -24.82 17.07
N GLU A 106 -0.79 -25.83 17.50
CA GLU A 106 -0.13 -25.88 18.81
C GLU A 106 1.37 -25.57 18.73
N ASP A 107 1.95 -25.49 17.54
CA ASP A 107 3.37 -25.24 17.36
C ASP A 107 3.73 -23.80 17.77
N ARG A 108 4.46 -23.68 18.91
CA ARG A 108 4.89 -22.38 19.47
C ARG A 108 5.92 -21.64 18.61
N ARG A 109 6.56 -22.34 17.67
CA ARG A 109 7.51 -21.71 16.72
C ARG A 109 6.75 -20.83 15.73
N LEU A 110 5.45 -21.10 15.48
CA LEU A 110 4.60 -20.40 14.53
C LEU A 110 3.81 -19.25 15.18
N ILE A 111 3.19 -18.43 14.34
CA ILE A 111 2.11 -17.53 14.75
C ILE A 111 0.83 -18.36 14.81
N ARG A 112 0.38 -18.66 16.03
CA ARG A 112 -0.77 -19.52 16.30
C ARG A 112 -2.10 -18.83 16.01
N ASN A 113 -2.32 -18.50 14.77
CA ASN A 113 -3.60 -18.00 14.27
C ASN A 113 -4.22 -19.05 13.36
N ARG A 114 -5.18 -19.79 13.89
CA ARG A 114 -5.83 -20.91 13.23
C ARG A 114 -6.35 -20.53 11.83
N ARG A 115 -7.05 -19.40 11.73
CA ARG A 115 -7.60 -18.91 10.45
C ARG A 115 -6.52 -18.68 9.40
N LYS A 116 -5.37 -18.14 9.79
CA LYS A 116 -4.25 -17.89 8.86
C LYS A 116 -3.52 -19.18 8.50
N ILE A 117 -3.40 -20.13 9.43
CA ILE A 117 -2.83 -21.46 9.16
C ILE A 117 -3.70 -22.21 8.14
N GLU A 118 -5.02 -22.25 8.34
CA GLU A 118 -5.97 -22.85 7.40
C GLU A 118 -5.95 -22.13 6.04
N ALA A 119 -5.82 -20.79 6.05
CA ALA A 119 -5.76 -20.00 4.84
C ALA A 119 -4.57 -20.33 3.93
N VAL A 120 -3.42 -20.77 4.47
CA VAL A 120 -2.26 -21.15 3.63
C VAL A 120 -2.65 -22.28 2.67
N VAL A 121 -3.27 -23.34 3.17
CA VAL A 121 -3.66 -24.49 2.36
C VAL A 121 -4.78 -24.13 1.36
N HIS A 122 -5.78 -23.39 1.81
CA HIS A 122 -6.82 -22.89 0.92
C HIS A 122 -6.22 -22.03 -0.21
N ASN A 123 -5.35 -21.12 0.13
CA ASN A 123 -4.74 -20.20 -0.82
C ASN A 123 -3.78 -20.91 -1.79
N ALA A 124 -3.10 -21.97 -1.38
CA ALA A 124 -2.33 -22.83 -2.28
C ALA A 124 -3.20 -23.43 -3.38
N GLY A 125 -4.40 -23.91 -3.02
CA GLY A 125 -5.41 -24.37 -3.99
C GLY A 125 -5.86 -23.26 -4.95
N VAL A 126 -6.05 -22.02 -4.45
CA VAL A 126 -6.38 -20.88 -5.31
C VAL A 126 -5.25 -20.58 -6.29
N VAL A 127 -4.00 -20.54 -5.82
CA VAL A 127 -2.82 -20.30 -6.67
C VAL A 127 -2.70 -21.39 -7.74
N GLN A 128 -2.88 -22.67 -7.37
CA GLN A 128 -2.85 -23.78 -8.32
C GLN A 128 -3.94 -23.64 -9.40
N ALA A 129 -5.14 -23.26 -9.03
CA ALA A 129 -6.22 -23.02 -9.99
C ALA A 129 -5.90 -21.87 -10.94
N LEU A 130 -5.37 -20.76 -10.43
CA LEU A 130 -4.94 -19.63 -11.25
C LEU A 130 -3.79 -20.00 -12.19
N ALA A 131 -2.83 -20.81 -11.73
CA ALA A 131 -1.75 -21.30 -12.56
C ALA A 131 -2.26 -22.19 -13.72
N ILE A 132 -3.24 -23.02 -13.47
CA ILE A 132 -3.89 -23.85 -14.53
C ILE A 132 -4.62 -22.94 -15.54
N GLU A 133 -5.34 -21.93 -15.09
CA GLU A 133 -6.15 -21.04 -15.94
C GLU A 133 -5.29 -20.07 -16.78
N HIS A 134 -4.20 -19.56 -16.20
CA HIS A 134 -3.41 -18.46 -16.78
C HIS A 134 -1.97 -18.85 -17.15
N GLY A 135 -1.58 -20.12 -16.99
CA GLY A 135 -0.22 -20.63 -17.22
C GLY A 135 0.70 -20.56 -16.01
N SER A 136 0.55 -19.53 -15.14
CA SER A 136 1.21 -19.42 -13.85
C SER A 136 0.49 -18.40 -12.96
N PHE A 137 0.75 -18.41 -11.66
CA PHE A 137 0.28 -17.37 -10.74
C PHE A 137 0.91 -16.02 -11.09
N ALA A 138 2.19 -16.01 -11.44
CA ALA A 138 2.88 -14.83 -11.92
C ALA A 138 2.21 -14.25 -13.18
N ALA A 139 1.86 -15.09 -14.16
CA ALA A 139 1.17 -14.66 -15.38
C ALA A 139 -0.19 -14.01 -15.07
N TRP A 140 -0.97 -14.58 -14.14
CA TRP A 140 -2.21 -13.95 -13.69
C TRP A 140 -1.98 -12.58 -13.06
N LEU A 141 -0.99 -12.45 -12.17
CA LEU A 141 -0.64 -11.19 -11.53
C LEU A 141 -0.19 -10.13 -12.58
N HIS A 142 0.66 -10.54 -13.51
CA HIS A 142 1.22 -9.66 -14.54
C HIS A 142 0.21 -9.30 -15.65
N GLY A 143 -0.89 -10.04 -15.75
CA GLY A 143 -1.99 -9.74 -16.66
C GLY A 143 -2.73 -8.43 -16.34
N TYR A 144 -2.49 -7.84 -15.16
CA TYR A 144 -3.07 -6.55 -14.80
C TYR A 144 -2.15 -5.39 -15.20
N PRO A 145 -2.60 -4.48 -16.08
CA PRO A 145 -1.87 -3.26 -16.42
C PRO A 145 -1.59 -2.41 -15.18
N ALA A 146 -0.54 -1.59 -15.24
CA ALA A 146 -0.10 -0.75 -14.11
C ALA A 146 -1.16 0.24 -13.62
N ASP A 147 -2.07 0.67 -14.46
CA ASP A 147 -3.20 1.53 -14.13
C ASP A 147 -4.41 0.76 -13.55
N GLN A 148 -4.39 -0.57 -13.60
CA GLN A 148 -5.44 -1.44 -13.06
C GLN A 148 -5.03 -2.24 -11.82
N LEU A 149 -3.90 -1.95 -11.21
CA LEU A 149 -3.42 -2.66 -10.03
C LEU A 149 -4.38 -2.56 -8.83
N HIS A 150 -5.21 -1.53 -8.77
CA HIS A 150 -6.29 -1.44 -7.78
C HIS A 150 -7.37 -2.54 -7.97
N ARG A 151 -7.59 -3.00 -9.22
CA ARG A 151 -8.46 -4.15 -9.51
C ARG A 151 -7.81 -5.44 -9.06
N LEU A 152 -6.51 -5.63 -9.35
CA LEU A 152 -5.73 -6.76 -8.82
C LEU A 152 -5.78 -6.82 -7.31
N HIS A 153 -5.59 -5.68 -6.62
CA HIS A 153 -5.69 -5.60 -5.17
C HIS A 153 -7.05 -6.07 -4.63
N ARG A 154 -8.16 -5.67 -5.28
CA ARG A 154 -9.50 -6.17 -4.91
C ARG A 154 -9.67 -7.67 -5.19
N GLU A 155 -9.13 -8.17 -6.30
CA GLU A 155 -9.16 -9.60 -6.62
C GLU A 155 -8.37 -10.44 -5.61
N LEU A 156 -7.21 -9.96 -5.15
CA LEU A 156 -6.46 -10.60 -4.06
C LEU A 156 -7.32 -10.74 -2.81
N ALA A 157 -7.94 -9.65 -2.35
CA ALA A 157 -8.80 -9.67 -1.17
C ALA A 157 -10.06 -10.55 -1.34
N ARG A 158 -10.58 -10.69 -2.57
CA ARG A 158 -11.76 -11.48 -2.87
C ARG A 158 -11.46 -12.98 -2.98
N ARG A 159 -10.35 -13.35 -3.60
CA ARG A 159 -10.00 -14.73 -3.92
C ARG A 159 -9.26 -15.44 -2.81
N PHE A 160 -8.42 -14.71 -2.06
CA PHE A 160 -7.53 -15.30 -1.07
C PHE A 160 -8.06 -15.16 0.36
N ALA A 161 -8.13 -16.27 1.06
CA ALA A 161 -8.56 -16.28 2.46
C ALA A 161 -7.57 -15.54 3.35
N SER A 162 -8.07 -14.75 4.29
CA SER A 162 -7.28 -13.96 5.25
C SER A 162 -6.34 -12.91 4.60
N VAL A 163 -6.48 -12.62 3.33
CA VAL A 163 -5.77 -11.54 2.63
C VAL A 163 -6.66 -10.31 2.61
N GLY A 164 -6.52 -9.47 3.62
CA GLY A 164 -7.20 -8.18 3.69
C GLY A 164 -6.49 -7.08 2.88
N PRO A 165 -7.07 -5.86 2.83
CA PRO A 165 -6.50 -4.74 2.06
C PRO A 165 -5.03 -4.48 2.35
N SER A 166 -4.64 -4.41 3.63
CA SER A 166 -3.25 -4.13 4.01
C SER A 166 -2.28 -5.25 3.56
N ALA A 167 -2.68 -6.52 3.65
CA ALA A 167 -1.84 -7.62 3.20
C ALA A 167 -1.64 -7.59 1.67
N GLY A 168 -2.71 -7.35 0.92
CA GLY A 168 -2.66 -7.23 -0.54
C GLY A 168 -1.80 -6.04 -1.01
N GLU A 169 -1.93 -4.87 -0.37
CA GLU A 169 -1.11 -3.70 -0.66
C GLU A 169 0.38 -3.98 -0.48
N TRP A 170 0.76 -4.52 0.68
CA TRP A 170 2.16 -4.83 0.95
C TRP A 170 2.71 -5.92 0.04
N PHE A 171 1.91 -6.94 -0.26
CA PHE A 171 2.29 -7.96 -1.23
C PHE A 171 2.63 -7.34 -2.60
N LEU A 172 1.74 -6.50 -3.13
CA LEU A 172 1.99 -5.85 -4.43
C LEU A 172 3.26 -5.01 -4.42
N LEU A 173 3.50 -4.26 -3.34
CA LEU A 173 4.69 -3.41 -3.21
C LEU A 173 5.98 -4.21 -3.15
N THR A 174 6.01 -5.27 -2.34
CA THR A 174 7.24 -6.06 -2.14
C THR A 174 7.49 -7.06 -3.27
N SER A 175 6.46 -7.41 -4.05
CA SER A 175 6.57 -8.25 -5.25
C SER A 175 6.86 -7.47 -6.53
N GLY A 176 7.25 -6.19 -6.43
CA GLY A 176 7.72 -5.40 -7.58
C GLY A 176 6.63 -4.80 -8.46
N PHE A 177 5.40 -4.76 -7.99
CA PHE A 177 4.33 -4.05 -8.71
C PHE A 177 4.42 -2.55 -8.43
N PRO A 178 4.21 -1.67 -9.42
CA PRO A 178 4.19 -0.23 -9.24
C PRO A 178 2.88 0.22 -8.56
N TYR A 179 2.54 -0.44 -7.47
CA TYR A 179 1.38 -0.17 -6.63
C TYR A 179 1.66 1.02 -5.71
N TYR A 180 0.62 1.63 -5.16
CA TYR A 180 0.73 2.75 -4.23
C TYR A 180 -0.45 2.77 -3.27
N PHE A 181 -0.23 3.29 -2.08
CA PHE A 181 -1.24 3.31 -1.02
C PHE A 181 -2.36 4.30 -1.29
N ARG A 182 -3.60 3.85 -1.06
CA ARG A 182 -4.80 4.68 -1.05
C ARG A 182 -5.25 4.96 0.38
N THR A 183 -4.38 5.57 1.17
CA THR A 183 -4.69 5.83 2.57
C THR A 183 -5.79 6.87 2.73
N ASP A 184 -6.58 6.77 3.80
CA ASP A 184 -7.58 7.79 4.15
C ASP A 184 -6.94 9.17 4.37
N HIS A 185 -5.70 9.19 4.84
CA HIS A 185 -4.91 10.41 4.99
C HIS A 185 -4.65 11.12 3.66
N ALA A 186 -4.19 10.38 2.65
CA ALA A 186 -3.96 10.94 1.31
C ALA A 186 -5.28 11.37 0.65
N GLN A 187 -6.33 10.57 0.78
CA GLN A 187 -7.66 10.92 0.26
C GLN A 187 -8.21 12.18 0.93
N ARG A 188 -8.06 12.31 2.26
CA ARG A 188 -8.46 13.52 2.99
C ARG A 188 -7.73 14.77 2.49
N LEU A 189 -6.41 14.67 2.31
CA LEU A 189 -5.60 15.75 1.75
C LEU A 189 -6.11 16.18 0.38
N LEU A 190 -6.31 15.21 -0.53
CA LEU A 190 -6.78 15.50 -1.89
C LEU A 190 -8.20 16.09 -1.93
N ARG A 191 -9.09 15.65 -1.03
CA ARG A 191 -10.42 16.27 -0.89
C ARG A 191 -10.35 17.72 -0.42
N ARG A 192 -9.49 18.00 0.56
CA ARG A 192 -9.27 19.36 1.05
C ARG A 192 -8.66 20.31 0.02
N LEU A 193 -7.92 19.75 -0.93
CA LEU A 193 -7.35 20.49 -2.07
C LEU A 193 -8.30 20.59 -3.27
N GLY A 194 -9.52 20.07 -3.16
CA GLY A 194 -10.47 20.07 -4.28
C GLY A 194 -10.14 19.10 -5.42
N LEU A 195 -9.10 18.28 -5.28
CA LEU A 195 -8.67 17.33 -6.30
C LEU A 195 -9.46 16.00 -6.27
N LEU A 196 -10.18 15.74 -5.17
CA LEU A 196 -11.14 14.64 -5.04
C LEU A 196 -12.47 15.17 -4.52
N SER A 197 -13.57 14.66 -5.05
CA SER A 197 -14.90 14.94 -4.54
C SER A 197 -15.11 14.37 -3.13
N ALA A 198 -16.15 14.81 -2.42
CA ALA A 198 -16.53 14.28 -1.12
C ALA A 198 -16.86 12.77 -1.18
N ARG A 199 -17.42 12.30 -2.30
CA ARG A 199 -17.74 10.90 -2.59
C ARG A 199 -17.05 10.48 -3.90
N PRO A 200 -15.74 10.19 -3.86
CA PRO A 200 -15.01 9.84 -5.08
C PRO A 200 -15.44 8.47 -5.60
N ARG A 201 -15.46 8.34 -6.91
CA ARG A 201 -15.56 7.04 -7.56
C ARG A 201 -14.27 6.24 -7.33
N PRO A 202 -14.30 4.92 -7.46
CA PRO A 202 -13.12 4.07 -7.24
C PRO A 202 -11.87 4.49 -8.04
N ASP A 203 -12.05 5.00 -9.26
CA ASP A 203 -10.96 5.35 -10.16
C ASP A 203 -10.50 6.83 -10.07
N ASP A 204 -11.24 7.68 -9.36
CA ASP A 204 -10.91 9.12 -9.25
C ASP A 204 -9.55 9.35 -8.59
N PHE A 205 -9.21 8.55 -7.57
CA PHE A 205 -7.90 8.64 -6.92
C PHE A 205 -6.75 8.28 -7.88
N ASP A 206 -6.94 7.27 -8.72
CA ASP A 206 -5.94 6.87 -9.73
C ASP A 206 -5.76 7.96 -10.79
N THR A 207 -6.84 8.62 -11.17
CA THR A 207 -6.81 9.76 -12.09
C THR A 207 -5.94 10.90 -11.53
N VAL A 208 -6.11 11.24 -10.23
CA VAL A 208 -5.28 12.24 -9.56
C VAL A 208 -3.81 11.80 -9.52
N MET A 209 -3.55 10.55 -9.13
CA MET A 209 -2.19 10.02 -9.04
C MET A 209 -1.50 9.96 -10.40
N GLN A 210 -2.24 9.66 -11.46
CA GLN A 210 -1.73 9.68 -12.84
C GLN A 210 -1.39 11.11 -13.28
N ALA A 211 -2.25 12.08 -13.00
CA ALA A 211 -1.99 13.48 -13.33
C ALA A 211 -0.76 14.02 -12.60
N LEU A 212 -0.61 13.72 -11.31
CA LEU A 212 0.57 14.09 -10.52
C LEU A 212 1.84 13.42 -11.05
N HIS A 213 1.78 12.13 -11.40
CA HIS A 213 2.89 11.43 -12.02
C HIS A 213 3.32 12.08 -13.33
N ALA A 214 2.36 12.36 -14.22
CA ALA A 214 2.62 13.00 -15.51
C ALA A 214 3.22 14.41 -15.33
N ALA A 215 2.75 15.17 -14.35
CA ALA A 215 3.22 16.53 -14.08
C ALA A 215 4.62 16.58 -13.45
N THR A 216 5.02 15.56 -12.69
CA THR A 216 6.24 15.60 -11.87
C THR A 216 7.35 14.67 -12.33
N GLY A 217 7.01 13.61 -13.08
CA GLY A 217 7.91 12.49 -13.38
C GLY A 217 8.19 11.57 -12.17
N VAL A 218 7.65 11.90 -10.98
CA VAL A 218 7.84 11.11 -9.76
C VAL A 218 6.93 9.89 -9.77
N SER A 219 7.42 8.75 -9.27
CA SER A 219 6.60 7.54 -9.22
C SER A 219 5.35 7.74 -8.35
N ARG A 220 4.23 7.12 -8.74
CA ARG A 220 2.97 7.19 -7.98
C ARG A 220 3.14 6.70 -6.53
N TRP A 221 4.03 5.74 -6.33
CA TRP A 221 4.42 5.27 -5.01
C TRP A 221 5.03 6.41 -4.16
N ALA A 222 6.06 7.07 -4.67
CA ALA A 222 6.72 8.16 -3.95
C ALA A 222 5.76 9.33 -3.68
N ILE A 223 4.89 9.66 -4.65
CA ILE A 223 3.85 10.67 -4.48
C ILE A 223 2.91 10.28 -3.32
N SER A 224 2.37 9.06 -3.32
CA SER A 224 1.45 8.62 -2.27
C SER A 224 2.11 8.54 -0.90
N ALA A 225 3.38 8.12 -0.83
CA ALA A 225 4.16 8.07 0.40
C ALA A 225 4.36 9.48 1.00
N GLN A 226 4.71 10.47 0.17
CA GLN A 226 4.85 11.86 0.64
C GLN A 226 3.53 12.46 1.09
N MET A 227 2.44 12.21 0.35
CA MET A 227 1.10 12.65 0.75
C MET A 227 0.67 12.03 2.08
N PHE A 228 0.94 10.73 2.26
CA PHE A 228 0.68 10.04 3.53
C PHE A 228 1.48 10.66 4.67
N ARG A 229 2.78 10.88 4.50
CA ARG A 229 3.64 11.51 5.52
C ARG A 229 3.11 12.89 5.89
N PHE A 230 2.85 13.74 4.92
CA PHE A 230 2.35 15.10 5.10
C PHE A 230 1.02 15.13 5.87
N ALA A 231 0.11 14.20 5.54
CA ALA A 231 -1.23 14.18 6.10
C ALA A 231 -1.34 13.40 7.43
N SER A 232 -0.46 12.42 7.70
CA SER A 232 -0.47 11.64 8.93
C SER A 232 0.56 12.10 9.97
N GLY A 233 1.67 12.70 9.51
CA GLY A 233 2.84 12.98 10.33
C GLY A 233 3.79 11.80 10.49
N PHE A 234 3.59 10.71 9.74
CA PHE A 234 4.44 9.53 9.82
C PHE A 234 5.90 9.89 9.53
N ARG A 235 6.80 9.62 10.49
CA ARG A 235 8.22 9.97 10.45
C ARG A 235 8.49 11.45 10.22
N LEU A 236 7.60 12.32 10.64
CA LEU A 236 7.78 13.75 10.70
C LEU A 236 7.65 14.21 12.15
N ARG A 237 8.33 15.31 12.50
CA ARG A 237 8.18 15.95 13.82
C ARG A 237 6.74 16.34 14.11
N GLU A 238 5.98 16.64 13.07
CA GLU A 238 4.55 16.95 13.15
C GLU A 238 3.85 16.64 11.80
N GLY A 239 2.60 16.22 11.85
CA GLY A 239 1.74 16.13 10.67
C GLY A 239 1.06 17.45 10.37
N ILE A 240 0.94 17.81 9.10
CA ILE A 240 0.33 19.09 8.70
C ILE A 240 -1.16 18.95 8.44
N CYS A 241 -1.58 18.03 7.59
CA CYS A 241 -2.99 17.91 7.16
C CYS A 241 -3.70 16.75 7.86
N GLN A 242 -3.59 16.67 9.19
CA GLN A 242 -4.27 15.68 10.03
C GLN A 242 -5.78 15.93 10.11
N GLU A 243 -6.53 15.21 10.94
CA GLU A 243 -7.95 15.47 11.19
C GLU A 243 -8.18 16.89 11.71
N ALA A 244 -7.39 17.29 12.72
CA ALA A 244 -7.22 18.66 13.14
C ALA A 244 -6.01 19.27 12.41
N PRO A 245 -6.20 19.99 11.30
CA PRO A 245 -5.09 20.42 10.47
C PRO A 245 -4.37 21.64 11.05
N ARG A 246 -3.08 21.73 10.76
CA ARG A 246 -2.24 22.88 11.15
C ARG A 246 -2.16 23.89 10.00
N CYS A 247 -3.30 24.44 9.63
CA CYS A 247 -3.43 25.36 8.50
C CYS A 247 -2.46 26.53 8.51
N PRO A 248 -2.15 27.20 9.65
CA PRO A 248 -1.16 28.28 9.69
C PRO A 248 0.25 27.86 9.30
N LYS A 249 0.59 26.56 9.39
CA LYS A 249 1.89 25.99 8.99
C LYS A 249 1.83 25.28 7.63
N CYS A 250 0.68 25.24 7.00
CA CYS A 250 0.47 24.51 5.76
C CYS A 250 0.95 25.35 4.56
N PRO A 251 1.88 24.84 3.73
CA PRO A 251 2.35 25.58 2.56
C PRO A 251 1.34 25.59 1.41
N LEU A 252 0.19 24.92 1.57
CA LEU A 252 -0.84 24.72 0.54
C LEU A 252 -2.11 25.53 0.83
N TRP A 253 -2.07 26.40 1.83
CA TRP A 253 -3.26 27.15 2.30
C TRP A 253 -3.94 27.93 1.17
N ASP A 254 -3.16 28.49 0.25
CA ASP A 254 -3.61 29.32 -0.88
C ASP A 254 -4.41 28.51 -1.94
N HIS A 255 -4.22 27.19 -2.00
CA HIS A 255 -4.92 26.26 -2.91
C HIS A 255 -5.92 25.35 -2.17
N CYS A 256 -6.14 25.56 -0.87
CA CYS A 256 -6.88 24.63 -0.05
C CYS A 256 -8.34 25.06 0.11
N ASP A 257 -9.28 24.34 -0.51
CA ASP A 257 -10.72 24.60 -0.37
C ASP A 257 -11.18 24.56 1.09
N HIS A 258 -10.63 23.64 1.89
CA HIS A 258 -10.94 23.53 3.31
C HIS A 258 -10.52 24.79 4.09
N PHE A 259 -9.36 25.37 3.79
CA PHE A 259 -8.91 26.61 4.42
C PHE A 259 -9.76 27.80 3.97
N ASN A 260 -10.01 27.91 2.67
CA ASN A 260 -10.76 29.02 2.07
C ASN A 260 -12.25 29.01 2.46
N GLN A 261 -12.81 27.83 2.77
CA GLN A 261 -14.20 27.71 3.27
C GLN A 261 -14.30 27.87 4.79
N SER A 262 -13.17 27.79 5.50
CA SER A 262 -13.12 27.93 6.96
C SER A 262 -13.01 29.41 7.42
N ASP A 263 -13.24 30.38 6.54
CA ASP A 263 -13.14 31.81 6.82
C ASP A 263 -14.24 32.31 7.80
N THR A 264 -14.35 31.57 8.91
CA THR A 264 -15.08 31.98 10.13
C THR A 264 -14.23 31.57 11.35
N LEU A 265 -13.00 32.03 11.40
CA LEU A 265 -12.18 32.05 12.62
C LEU A 265 -11.62 33.44 12.86
#